data_631695f044338e12cc2830b64a90881b
#
_entry.id   631695f044338e12cc2830b64a90881b
#
_cell.length_a   1.000
_cell.length_b   1.000
_cell.length_c   1.000
_cell.angle_alpha   90.00
_cell.angle_beta   90.00
_cell.angle_gamma   90.00
#
_symmetry.space_group_name_H-M   'P 1'
#
loop_
_entity.id
_entity.type
_entity.pdbx_description
1 polymer ?
#
loop_
_entity_poly.entity_id
_entity_poly.type
_entity_poly.pdbx_seq_one_letter_code
_entity_poly.pdbx_strand_id
1 'polypeptide(L)'
;MARKEGVYRREDSRYWWINATLPNGQRIRQSAGTENREDAEALLAKLKLDAYRGHHFGIKPQRSWQEAVVRYVELKRGLRSISDVRRVLRYLDPYLGNSMLNQINGDMVWRVVQGEFKKGNKPATVNRYLSVLRNLLRMARDEWQWIDTMPKIRMLGGEVERDRWLTRAEADRLIACCAPHLAALVRYALATGCRAAEITGLEWDRVDL
;
A
#
# COMPACT_ATOMS: atom_id res chain seq x y z
N MET A 1 9.56 6.03 42.93
CA MET A 1 8.62 7.15 42.75
C MET A 1 7.68 6.87 41.61
N ALA A 2 6.38 6.88 41.86
CA ALA A 2 5.37 6.73 40.78
C ALA A 2 5.46 7.93 39.85
N ARG A 3 5.77 7.71 38.57
CA ARG A 3 5.84 8.78 37.57
C ARG A 3 4.44 9.37 37.37
N LYS A 4 4.32 10.71 37.55
CA LYS A 4 3.09 11.47 37.37
C LYS A 4 2.43 11.13 36.03
N GLU A 5 1.15 10.84 36.04
CA GLU A 5 0.34 10.73 34.83
C GLU A 5 0.21 12.10 34.16
N GLY A 6 0.27 12.12 32.82
CA GLY A 6 0.14 13.34 32.06
C GLY A 6 1.21 13.51 30.99
N VAL A 7 1.40 14.76 30.59
CA VAL A 7 2.45 15.18 29.65
C VAL A 7 3.69 15.58 30.45
N TYR A 8 4.86 15.09 30.04
CA TYR A 8 6.14 15.37 30.71
C TYR A 8 7.27 15.51 29.69
N ARG A 9 8.32 16.20 30.07
CA ARG A 9 9.54 16.35 29.27
C ARG A 9 10.59 15.35 29.74
N ARG A 10 11.30 14.72 28.82
CA ARG A 10 12.47 13.88 29.10
C ARG A 10 13.73 14.70 28.86
N GLU A 11 14.77 14.46 29.66
CA GLU A 11 16.07 15.14 29.53
C GLU A 11 16.77 14.78 28.21
N ASP A 12 16.54 13.56 27.72
CA ASP A 12 17.13 12.97 26.50
C ASP A 12 16.30 13.23 25.22
N SER A 13 15.25 14.07 25.29
CA SER A 13 14.34 14.29 24.16
C SER A 13 13.88 15.75 24.05
N ARG A 14 13.94 16.29 22.83
CA ARG A 14 13.36 17.60 22.52
C ARG A 14 11.83 17.60 22.51
N TYR A 15 11.21 16.43 22.35
CA TYR A 15 9.77 16.28 22.28
C TYR A 15 9.15 16.02 23.65
N TRP A 16 7.90 16.47 23.81
CA TRP A 16 7.06 16.11 24.93
C TRP A 16 6.67 14.64 24.87
N TRP A 17 6.47 14.03 26.03
CA TRP A 17 6.09 12.64 26.19
C TRP A 17 4.78 12.53 26.95
N ILE A 18 3.99 11.52 26.58
CA ILE A 18 2.72 11.19 27.21
C ILE A 18 2.92 9.93 28.05
N ASN A 19 2.46 9.95 29.31
CA ASN A 19 2.33 8.78 30.18
C ASN A 19 0.95 8.84 30.85
N ALA A 20 0.04 7.96 30.42
CA ALA A 20 -1.32 7.96 30.95
C ALA A 20 -1.95 6.57 30.86
N THR A 21 -2.91 6.32 31.76
CA THR A 21 -3.83 5.20 31.67
C THR A 21 -5.09 5.67 30.94
N LEU A 22 -5.44 4.98 29.85
CA LEU A 22 -6.62 5.28 29.06
C LEU A 22 -7.89 4.70 29.70
N PRO A 23 -9.09 5.21 29.37
CA PRO A 23 -10.36 4.72 29.90
C PRO A 23 -10.64 3.22 29.66
N ASN A 24 -10.00 2.60 28.68
CA ASN A 24 -10.04 1.16 28.42
C ASN A 24 -9.06 0.35 29.28
N GLY A 25 -8.39 0.96 30.25
CA GLY A 25 -7.38 0.34 31.10
C GLY A 25 -5.98 0.22 30.50
N GLN A 26 -5.80 0.54 29.23
CA GLN A 26 -4.50 0.48 28.56
C GLN A 26 -3.59 1.61 29.03
N ARG A 27 -2.38 1.27 29.45
CA ARG A 27 -1.34 2.24 29.78
C ARG A 27 -0.52 2.59 28.54
N ILE A 28 -0.42 3.86 28.23
CA ILE A 28 0.38 4.37 27.11
C ILE A 28 1.58 5.15 27.63
N ARG A 29 2.72 5.01 26.95
CA ARG A 29 3.93 5.79 27.16
C ARG A 29 4.63 6.01 25.82
N GLN A 30 4.41 7.20 25.26
CA GLN A 30 4.92 7.52 23.91
C GLN A 30 5.32 8.98 23.78
N SER A 31 6.15 9.29 22.77
CA SER A 31 6.44 10.66 22.38
C SER A 31 5.19 11.30 21.77
N ALA A 32 4.95 12.57 22.10
CA ALA A 32 3.92 13.37 21.47
C ALA A 32 4.33 13.88 20.05
N GLY A 33 5.62 13.77 19.70
CA GLY A 33 6.14 14.22 18.40
C GLY A 33 6.17 15.74 18.22
N THR A 34 5.89 16.51 19.28
CA THR A 34 5.88 17.98 19.30
C THR A 34 6.75 18.52 20.41
N GLU A 35 7.29 19.73 20.20
CA GLU A 35 8.02 20.51 21.19
C GLU A 35 7.09 21.44 21.97
N ASN A 36 5.84 21.61 21.52
CA ASN A 36 4.83 22.41 22.17
C ASN A 36 4.06 21.56 23.19
N ARG A 37 3.93 22.08 24.41
CA ARG A 37 3.21 21.42 25.51
C ARG A 37 1.70 21.35 25.25
N GLU A 38 1.12 22.42 24.72
CA GLU A 38 -0.32 22.49 24.44
C GLU A 38 -0.75 21.45 23.41
N ASP A 39 0.05 21.28 22.33
CA ASP A 39 -0.20 20.24 21.32
C ASP A 39 -0.10 18.83 21.92
N ALA A 40 0.84 18.61 22.84
CA ALA A 40 0.99 17.33 23.52
C ALA A 40 -0.20 17.05 24.48
N GLU A 41 -0.71 18.06 25.17
CA GLU A 41 -1.91 17.98 26.02
C GLU A 41 -3.17 17.73 25.16
N ALA A 42 -3.30 18.40 24.02
CA ALA A 42 -4.38 18.18 23.07
C ALA A 42 -4.36 16.73 22.50
N LEU A 43 -3.16 16.21 22.19
CA LEU A 43 -3.00 14.82 21.75
C LEU A 43 -3.40 13.85 22.86
N LEU A 44 -3.02 14.09 24.12
CA LEU A 44 -3.43 13.25 25.26
C LEU A 44 -4.94 13.27 25.44
N ALA A 45 -5.57 14.45 25.34
CA ALA A 45 -7.03 14.59 25.44
C ALA A 45 -7.74 13.80 24.32
N LYS A 46 -7.25 13.90 23.09
CA LYS A 46 -7.76 13.12 21.95
C LYS A 46 -7.64 11.62 22.20
N LEU A 47 -6.49 11.14 22.64
CA LEU A 47 -6.28 9.71 22.92
C LEU A 47 -7.22 9.19 24.02
N LYS A 48 -7.44 9.96 25.08
CA LYS A 48 -8.40 9.62 26.14
C LYS A 48 -9.82 9.58 25.62
N LEU A 49 -10.23 10.55 24.81
CA LEU A 49 -11.57 10.61 24.22
C LEU A 49 -11.82 9.45 23.25
N ASP A 50 -10.86 9.15 22.40
CA ASP A 50 -10.95 8.04 21.44
C ASP A 50 -11.05 6.69 22.18
N ALA A 51 -10.24 6.50 23.22
CA ALA A 51 -10.31 5.29 24.07
C ALA A 51 -11.65 5.20 24.83
N TYR A 52 -12.17 6.30 25.33
CA TYR A 52 -13.48 6.37 26.00
C TYR A 52 -14.60 5.98 25.01
N ARG A 53 -14.60 6.61 23.82
CA ARG A 53 -15.58 6.31 22.77
C ARG A 53 -15.52 4.86 22.31
N GLY A 54 -14.30 4.34 22.14
CA GLY A 54 -14.10 2.93 21.79
C GLY A 54 -14.63 1.98 22.87
N HIS A 55 -14.33 2.26 24.14
CA HIS A 55 -14.71 1.39 25.26
C HIS A 55 -16.21 1.42 25.56
N HIS A 56 -16.84 2.60 25.56
CA HIS A 56 -18.25 2.76 25.96
C HIS A 56 -19.24 2.66 24.80
N PHE A 57 -18.82 3.06 23.58
CA PHE A 57 -19.73 3.14 22.43
C PHE A 57 -19.30 2.25 21.26
N GLY A 58 -18.20 1.52 21.37
CA GLY A 58 -17.65 0.72 20.26
C GLY A 58 -17.18 1.56 19.05
N ILE A 59 -17.05 2.87 19.22
CA ILE A 59 -16.67 3.78 18.13
C ILE A 59 -15.17 3.68 17.92
N LYS A 60 -14.78 3.22 16.73
CA LYS A 60 -13.35 3.13 16.35
C LYS A 60 -12.74 4.52 16.16
N PRO A 61 -11.46 4.72 16.56
CA PRO A 61 -10.73 5.96 16.28
C PRO A 61 -10.68 6.21 14.78
N GLN A 62 -10.95 7.45 14.38
CA GLN A 62 -10.82 7.84 12.98
C GLN A 62 -9.34 7.79 12.56
N ARG A 63 -9.06 7.10 11.46
CA ARG A 63 -7.73 6.96 10.86
C ARG A 63 -7.69 7.65 9.51
N SER A 64 -6.63 8.41 9.29
CA SER A 64 -6.42 9.11 8.02
C SER A 64 -5.93 8.16 6.92
N TRP A 65 -6.11 8.56 5.68
CA TRP A 65 -5.48 7.91 4.53
C TRP A 65 -3.97 7.83 4.69
N GLN A 66 -3.30 8.88 5.15
CA GLN A 66 -1.85 8.94 5.32
C GLN A 66 -1.34 7.91 6.34
N GLU A 67 -2.02 7.77 7.48
CA GLU A 67 -1.68 6.72 8.47
C GLU A 67 -1.78 5.32 7.86
N ALA A 68 -2.82 5.09 7.05
CA ALA A 68 -3.01 3.81 6.37
C ALA A 68 -1.92 3.54 5.33
N VAL A 69 -1.55 4.55 4.54
CA VAL A 69 -0.47 4.46 3.54
C VAL A 69 0.86 4.11 4.22
N VAL A 70 1.22 4.80 5.30
CA VAL A 70 2.46 4.52 6.04
C VAL A 70 2.48 3.08 6.52
N ARG A 71 1.43 2.64 7.23
CA ARG A 71 1.33 1.27 7.75
C ARG A 71 1.34 0.22 6.63
N TYR A 72 0.64 0.49 5.53
CA TYR A 72 0.61 -0.41 4.37
C TYR A 72 1.98 -0.60 3.73
N VAL A 73 2.73 0.50 3.55
CA VAL A 73 4.09 0.47 2.98
C VAL A 73 5.06 -0.26 3.90
N GLU A 74 4.96 -0.08 5.21
CA GLU A 74 5.78 -0.79 6.19
C GLU A 74 5.55 -2.31 6.13
N LEU A 75 4.30 -2.74 6.14
CA LEU A 75 3.94 -4.17 6.04
C LEU A 75 4.36 -4.81 4.72
N LYS A 76 4.37 -4.03 3.64
CA LYS A 76 4.77 -4.51 2.30
C LYS A 76 6.25 -4.27 1.97
N ARG A 77 7.07 -3.83 2.93
CA ARG A 77 8.47 -3.43 2.71
C ARG A 77 9.33 -4.53 2.06
N GLY A 78 9.05 -5.80 2.34
CA GLY A 78 9.77 -6.95 1.78
C GLY A 78 9.39 -7.34 0.35
N LEU A 79 8.37 -6.72 -0.25
CA LEU A 79 7.96 -7.04 -1.60
C LEU A 79 8.91 -6.47 -2.64
N ARG A 80 9.30 -7.27 -3.63
CA ARG A 80 10.08 -6.81 -4.81
C ARG A 80 9.39 -5.65 -5.55
N SER A 81 8.03 -5.64 -5.57
CA SER A 81 7.21 -4.63 -6.24
C SER A 81 6.85 -3.42 -5.35
N ILE A 82 7.52 -3.21 -4.22
CA ILE A 82 7.17 -2.11 -3.29
C ILE A 82 7.31 -0.73 -3.94
N SER A 83 8.24 -0.56 -4.87
CA SER A 83 8.39 0.68 -5.65
C SER A 83 7.14 1.00 -6.48
N ASP A 84 6.53 -0.01 -7.11
CA ASP A 84 5.29 0.13 -7.87
C ASP A 84 4.11 0.46 -6.95
N VAL A 85 4.02 -0.21 -5.81
CA VAL A 85 3.00 0.08 -4.79
C VAL A 85 3.09 1.54 -4.33
N ARG A 86 4.29 2.01 -3.98
CA ARG A 86 4.52 3.42 -3.58
C ARG A 86 4.15 4.40 -4.69
N ARG A 87 4.44 4.07 -5.95
CA ARG A 87 4.05 4.87 -7.10
C ARG A 87 2.54 4.99 -7.21
N VAL A 88 1.82 3.87 -7.11
CA VAL A 88 0.35 3.85 -7.14
C VAL A 88 -0.24 4.68 -5.99
N LEU A 89 0.26 4.53 -4.77
CA LEU A 89 -0.22 5.31 -3.62
C LEU A 89 -0.04 6.82 -3.83
N ARG A 90 1.08 7.25 -4.44
CA ARG A 90 1.27 8.66 -4.83
C ARG A 90 0.28 9.14 -5.89
N TYR A 91 -0.15 8.28 -6.82
CA TYR A 91 -1.21 8.63 -7.77
C TYR A 91 -2.60 8.74 -7.12
N LEU A 92 -2.85 8.01 -6.05
CA LEU A 92 -4.11 8.07 -5.29
C LEU A 92 -4.17 9.26 -4.33
N ASP A 93 -3.02 9.77 -3.90
CA ASP A 93 -2.92 10.81 -2.88
C ASP A 93 -3.67 12.12 -3.21
N PRO A 94 -3.62 12.67 -4.43
CA PRO A 94 -4.40 13.87 -4.79
C PRO A 94 -5.92 13.72 -4.61
N TYR A 95 -6.42 12.48 -4.63
CA TYR A 95 -7.86 12.19 -4.50
C TYR A 95 -8.26 11.84 -3.08
N LEU A 96 -7.37 11.22 -2.31
CA LEU A 96 -7.68 10.60 -1.01
C LEU A 96 -6.86 11.16 0.15
N GLY A 97 -5.78 11.91 -0.12
CA GLY A 97 -4.77 12.33 0.86
C GLY A 97 -5.32 13.06 2.08
N ASN A 98 -6.37 13.86 1.90
CA ASN A 98 -6.99 14.62 2.99
C ASN A 98 -8.20 13.92 3.62
N SER A 99 -8.43 12.64 3.29
CA SER A 99 -9.62 11.92 3.72
C SER A 99 -9.35 11.03 4.93
N MET A 100 -10.34 10.87 5.79
CA MET A 100 -10.37 9.78 6.75
C MET A 100 -10.83 8.49 6.05
N LEU A 101 -10.31 7.33 6.48
CA LEU A 101 -10.62 6.04 5.85
C LEU A 101 -12.12 5.73 5.81
N ASN A 102 -12.85 6.07 6.87
CA ASN A 102 -14.30 5.87 6.96
C ASN A 102 -15.12 6.79 6.06
N GLN A 103 -14.50 7.86 5.51
CA GLN A 103 -15.13 8.79 4.56
C GLN A 103 -14.95 8.35 3.12
N ILE A 104 -14.03 7.42 2.84
CA ILE A 104 -13.78 6.94 1.48
C ILE A 104 -15.00 6.16 1.01
N ASN A 105 -15.67 6.69 0.00
CA ASN A 105 -16.89 6.16 -0.57
C ASN A 105 -16.78 5.88 -2.07
N GLY A 106 -17.86 5.37 -2.68
CA GLY A 106 -17.89 5.04 -4.10
C GLY A 106 -17.64 6.23 -5.02
N ASP A 107 -18.11 7.43 -4.64
CA ASP A 107 -17.94 8.65 -5.46
C ASP A 107 -16.48 9.10 -5.49
N MET A 108 -15.74 8.92 -4.38
CA MET A 108 -14.32 9.21 -4.34
C MET A 108 -13.54 8.23 -5.21
N VAL A 109 -13.88 6.94 -5.16
CA VAL A 109 -13.30 5.93 -6.06
C VAL A 109 -13.60 6.26 -7.52
N TRP A 110 -14.83 6.70 -7.82
CA TRP A 110 -15.21 7.11 -9.17
C TRP A 110 -14.43 8.35 -9.65
N ARG A 111 -14.18 9.32 -8.79
CA ARG A 111 -13.32 10.47 -9.11
C ARG A 111 -11.90 10.04 -9.46
N VAL A 112 -11.34 9.04 -8.78
CA VAL A 112 -10.04 8.46 -9.16
C VAL A 112 -10.10 7.90 -10.58
N VAL A 113 -11.11 7.09 -10.89
CA VAL A 113 -11.28 6.48 -12.23
C VAL A 113 -11.37 7.56 -13.30
N GLN A 114 -12.25 8.56 -13.11
CA GLN A 114 -12.44 9.66 -14.06
C GLN A 114 -11.17 10.50 -14.25
N GLY A 115 -10.46 10.79 -13.17
CA GLY A 115 -9.21 11.54 -13.22
C GLY A 115 -8.11 10.80 -13.97
N GLU A 116 -8.01 9.49 -13.81
CA GLU A 116 -7.04 8.68 -14.51
C GLU A 116 -7.39 8.49 -16.01
N PHE A 117 -8.67 8.38 -16.36
CA PHE A 117 -9.09 8.39 -17.76
C PHE A 117 -8.83 9.72 -18.46
N LYS A 118 -9.04 10.85 -17.79
CA LYS A 118 -8.69 12.18 -18.33
C LYS A 118 -7.20 12.32 -18.64
N LYS A 119 -6.33 11.58 -17.94
CA LYS A 119 -4.88 11.50 -18.22
C LYS A 119 -4.54 10.55 -19.37
N GLY A 120 -5.52 9.91 -20.00
CA GLY A 120 -5.33 8.95 -21.08
C GLY A 120 -4.94 7.53 -20.64
N ASN A 121 -5.05 7.21 -19.35
CA ASN A 121 -4.73 5.87 -18.85
C ASN A 121 -5.75 4.84 -19.33
N LYS A 122 -5.25 3.65 -19.70
CA LYS A 122 -6.08 2.53 -20.13
C LYS A 122 -6.75 1.84 -18.93
N PRO A 123 -7.88 1.12 -19.13
CA PRO A 123 -8.57 0.37 -18.06
C PRO A 123 -7.65 -0.52 -17.23
N ALA A 124 -6.73 -1.25 -17.86
CA ALA A 124 -5.76 -2.11 -17.17
C ALA A 124 -4.86 -1.33 -16.18
N THR A 125 -4.43 -0.11 -16.54
CA THR A 125 -3.63 0.76 -15.65
C THR A 125 -4.46 1.23 -14.46
N VAL A 126 -5.71 1.67 -14.72
CA VAL A 126 -6.63 2.12 -13.67
C VAL A 126 -6.98 0.96 -12.73
N ASN A 127 -7.23 -0.22 -13.26
CA ASN A 127 -7.48 -1.43 -12.47
C ASN A 127 -6.32 -1.77 -11.53
N ARG A 128 -5.08 -1.52 -11.96
CA ARG A 128 -3.91 -1.69 -11.09
C ARG A 128 -3.94 -0.74 -9.89
N TYR A 129 -4.37 0.51 -10.09
CA TYR A 129 -4.54 1.48 -9.00
C TYR A 129 -5.68 1.07 -8.07
N LEU A 130 -6.81 0.67 -8.63
CA LEU A 130 -7.96 0.17 -7.86
C LEU A 130 -7.65 -1.10 -7.07
N SER A 131 -6.78 -1.97 -7.59
CA SER A 131 -6.33 -3.18 -6.88
C SER A 131 -5.53 -2.86 -5.62
N VAL A 132 -4.62 -1.87 -5.69
CA VAL A 132 -3.86 -1.41 -4.52
C VAL A 132 -4.78 -0.76 -3.50
N LEU A 133 -5.68 0.14 -3.94
CA LEU A 133 -6.67 0.78 -3.08
C LEU A 133 -7.57 -0.24 -2.39
N ARG A 134 -8.12 -1.20 -3.14
CA ARG A 134 -8.95 -2.29 -2.61
C ARG A 134 -8.20 -3.10 -1.56
N ASN A 135 -6.96 -3.46 -1.82
CA ASN A 135 -6.15 -4.25 -0.90
C ASN A 135 -5.86 -3.47 0.40
N LEU A 136 -5.49 -2.17 0.31
CA LEU A 136 -5.27 -1.33 1.47
C LEU A 136 -6.54 -1.20 2.34
N LEU A 137 -7.69 -0.88 1.72
CA LEU A 137 -8.96 -0.74 2.46
C LEU A 137 -9.42 -2.08 3.06
N ARG A 138 -9.19 -3.20 2.36
CA ARG A 138 -9.47 -4.53 2.90
C ARG A 138 -8.62 -4.82 4.13
N MET A 139 -7.31 -4.54 4.09
CA MET A 139 -6.45 -4.68 5.27
C MET A 139 -6.88 -3.76 6.40
N ALA A 140 -7.29 -2.53 6.09
CA ALA A 140 -7.79 -1.60 7.10
C ALA A 140 -9.07 -2.11 7.78
N ARG A 141 -9.94 -2.81 7.05
CA ARG A 141 -11.17 -3.41 7.59
C ARG A 141 -10.88 -4.73 8.32
N ASP A 142 -10.22 -5.68 7.66
CA ASP A 142 -10.15 -7.08 8.09
C ASP A 142 -9.00 -7.36 9.06
N GLU A 143 -7.82 -6.78 8.81
CA GLU A 143 -6.62 -7.05 9.61
C GLU A 143 -6.41 -6.01 10.71
N TRP A 144 -6.56 -4.71 10.36
CA TRP A 144 -6.32 -3.65 11.34
C TRP A 144 -7.57 -3.26 12.13
N GLN A 145 -8.75 -3.62 11.63
CA GLN A 145 -10.05 -3.27 12.23
C GLN A 145 -10.24 -1.76 12.44
N TRP A 146 -9.67 -0.95 11.55
CA TRP A 146 -9.73 0.51 11.61
C TRP A 146 -11.04 1.07 11.06
N ILE A 147 -11.68 0.33 10.16
CA ILE A 147 -12.98 0.67 9.58
C ILE A 147 -13.89 -0.56 9.61
N ASP A 148 -15.19 -0.34 9.66
CA ASP A 148 -16.19 -1.43 9.65
C ASP A 148 -16.63 -1.80 8.25
N THR A 149 -16.71 -0.79 7.37
CA THR A 149 -17.15 -0.95 5.99
C THR A 149 -16.17 -0.32 5.03
N MET A 150 -16.17 -0.80 3.79
CA MET A 150 -15.41 -0.20 2.69
C MET A 150 -16.29 -0.12 1.43
N PRO A 151 -16.05 0.84 0.53
CA PRO A 151 -16.79 0.94 -0.71
C PRO A 151 -16.55 -0.29 -1.60
N LYS A 152 -17.57 -0.68 -2.36
CA LYS A 152 -17.44 -1.74 -3.35
C LYS A 152 -16.60 -1.23 -4.54
N ILE A 153 -15.37 -1.66 -4.64
CA ILE A 153 -14.45 -1.32 -5.73
C ILE A 153 -14.57 -2.38 -6.83
N ARG A 154 -15.22 -2.02 -7.93
CA ARG A 154 -15.34 -2.88 -9.11
C ARG A 154 -14.18 -2.62 -10.07
N MET A 155 -13.64 -3.69 -10.67
CA MET A 155 -12.67 -3.55 -11.75
C MET A 155 -13.40 -3.13 -13.02
N LEU A 156 -12.71 -2.33 -13.82
CA LEU A 156 -13.20 -1.85 -15.11
C LEU A 156 -13.09 -2.99 -16.14
N GLY A 157 -14.08 -3.15 -16.97
CA GLY A 157 -14.01 -4.01 -18.16
C GLY A 157 -13.17 -3.38 -19.28
N GLY A 158 -13.02 -4.11 -20.38
CA GLY A 158 -12.34 -3.61 -21.58
C GLY A 158 -10.81 -3.71 -21.52
N GLU A 159 -10.27 -4.55 -20.64
CA GLU A 159 -8.87 -4.97 -20.77
C GLU A 159 -8.71 -5.82 -22.04
N VAL A 160 -7.81 -5.39 -22.93
CA VAL A 160 -7.51 -6.13 -24.15
C VAL A 160 -6.40 -7.13 -23.83
N GLU A 161 -6.74 -8.40 -23.87
CA GLU A 161 -5.74 -9.47 -23.83
C GLU A 161 -4.89 -9.43 -25.10
N ARG A 162 -3.62 -9.70 -24.96
CA ARG A 162 -2.69 -9.79 -26.09
C ARG A 162 -2.53 -11.25 -26.47
N ASP A 163 -3.28 -11.69 -27.47
CA ASP A 163 -3.32 -13.07 -27.93
C ASP A 163 -2.30 -13.36 -29.04
N ARG A 164 -1.31 -12.46 -29.23
CA ARG A 164 -0.34 -12.65 -30.28
C ARG A 164 0.81 -13.54 -29.84
N TRP A 165 0.93 -14.70 -30.48
CA TRP A 165 2.10 -15.57 -30.41
C TRP A 165 2.86 -15.53 -31.74
N LEU A 166 4.11 -15.97 -31.73
CA LEU A 166 4.91 -16.14 -32.95
C LEU A 166 4.52 -17.43 -33.65
N THR A 167 4.28 -17.35 -34.94
CA THR A 167 4.20 -18.55 -35.79
C THR A 167 5.59 -19.18 -35.89
N ARG A 168 5.65 -20.46 -36.30
CA ARG A 168 6.93 -21.17 -36.48
C ARG A 168 7.87 -20.41 -37.44
N ALA A 169 7.35 -19.95 -38.58
CA ALA A 169 8.10 -19.19 -39.57
C ALA A 169 8.60 -17.84 -39.06
N GLU A 170 7.83 -17.16 -38.19
CA GLU A 170 8.28 -15.92 -37.54
C GLU A 170 9.38 -16.19 -36.50
N ALA A 171 9.29 -17.27 -35.73
CA ALA A 171 10.29 -17.69 -34.79
C ALA A 171 11.62 -18.04 -35.48
N ASP A 172 11.58 -18.79 -36.57
CA ASP A 172 12.77 -19.14 -37.35
C ASP A 172 13.43 -17.89 -37.95
N ARG A 173 12.65 -16.96 -38.51
CA ARG A 173 13.16 -15.67 -38.99
C ARG A 173 13.78 -14.84 -37.86
N LEU A 174 13.16 -14.79 -36.70
CA LEU A 174 13.71 -14.08 -35.52
C LEU A 174 15.08 -14.64 -35.15
N ILE A 175 15.19 -15.96 -35.05
CA ILE A 175 16.44 -16.67 -34.71
C ILE A 175 17.53 -16.34 -35.74
N ALA A 176 17.19 -16.37 -37.03
CA ALA A 176 18.13 -16.11 -38.13
C ALA A 176 18.68 -14.66 -38.12
N CYS A 177 17.87 -13.69 -37.62
CA CYS A 177 18.28 -12.29 -37.52
C CYS A 177 19.04 -11.95 -36.23
N CYS A 178 19.12 -12.87 -35.28
CA CYS A 178 19.80 -12.65 -34.01
C CYS A 178 21.32 -12.92 -34.10
N ALA A 179 22.11 -12.19 -33.29
CA ALA A 179 23.49 -12.58 -33.02
C ALA A 179 23.55 -13.97 -32.37
N PRO A 180 24.64 -14.78 -32.56
CA PRO A 180 24.69 -16.18 -32.12
C PRO A 180 24.30 -16.43 -30.67
N HIS A 181 24.79 -15.61 -29.72
CA HIS A 181 24.44 -15.72 -28.31
C HIS A 181 22.98 -15.43 -28.02
N LEU A 182 22.38 -14.47 -28.72
CA LEU A 182 20.96 -14.13 -28.58
C LEU A 182 20.09 -15.18 -29.25
N ALA A 183 20.52 -15.75 -30.39
CA ALA A 183 19.83 -16.85 -31.08
C ALA A 183 19.71 -18.09 -30.18
N ALA A 184 20.76 -18.42 -29.43
CA ALA A 184 20.75 -19.52 -28.45
C ALA A 184 19.72 -19.26 -27.34
N LEU A 185 19.71 -18.05 -26.77
CA LEU A 185 18.75 -17.63 -25.74
C LEU A 185 17.31 -17.69 -26.25
N VAL A 186 17.05 -17.20 -27.46
CA VAL A 186 15.72 -17.23 -28.09
C VAL A 186 15.26 -18.68 -28.33
N ARG A 187 16.12 -19.56 -28.83
CA ARG A 187 15.81 -21.00 -28.99
C ARG A 187 15.42 -21.62 -27.66
N TYR A 188 16.22 -21.37 -26.62
CA TYR A 188 15.93 -21.88 -25.28
C TYR A 188 14.58 -21.36 -24.75
N ALA A 189 14.32 -20.05 -24.89
CA ALA A 189 13.05 -19.44 -24.49
C ALA A 189 11.84 -20.06 -25.21
N LEU A 190 11.94 -20.28 -26.52
CA LEU A 190 10.89 -20.89 -27.33
C LEU A 190 10.64 -22.37 -26.97
N ALA A 191 11.70 -23.09 -26.64
CA ALA A 191 11.63 -24.52 -26.27
C ALA A 191 11.04 -24.73 -24.85
N THR A 192 11.36 -23.84 -23.90
CA THR A 192 11.03 -24.01 -22.47
C THR A 192 9.86 -23.15 -21.99
N GLY A 193 9.56 -22.03 -22.68
CA GLY A 193 8.60 -21.04 -22.21
C GLY A 193 9.08 -20.21 -21.00
N CYS A 194 10.35 -20.33 -20.60
CA CYS A 194 10.92 -19.61 -19.48
C CYS A 194 10.96 -18.10 -19.71
N ARG A 195 10.78 -17.33 -18.66
CA ARG A 195 10.91 -15.86 -18.70
C ARG A 195 12.36 -15.44 -18.89
N ALA A 196 12.58 -14.28 -19.49
CA ALA A 196 13.93 -13.75 -19.73
C ALA A 196 14.83 -13.77 -18.47
N ALA A 197 14.31 -13.37 -17.30
CA ALA A 197 15.05 -13.40 -16.05
C ALA A 197 15.38 -14.81 -15.54
N GLU A 198 14.56 -15.80 -15.84
CA GLU A 198 14.80 -17.20 -15.51
C GLU A 198 15.90 -17.79 -16.40
N ILE A 199 15.94 -17.39 -17.66
CA ILE A 199 16.97 -17.84 -18.63
C ILE A 199 18.31 -17.19 -18.31
N THR A 200 18.34 -15.87 -18.11
CA THR A 200 19.60 -15.13 -17.85
C THR A 200 20.15 -15.36 -16.44
N GLY A 201 19.33 -15.82 -15.52
CA GLY A 201 19.72 -16.18 -14.15
C GLY A 201 19.91 -17.68 -13.94
N LEU A 202 19.93 -18.50 -15.02
CA LEU A 202 20.13 -19.95 -14.92
C LEU A 202 21.60 -20.23 -14.62
N GLU A 203 21.86 -20.92 -13.54
CA GLU A 203 23.18 -21.35 -13.10
C GLU A 203 23.37 -22.84 -13.41
N TRP A 204 24.61 -23.26 -13.72
CA TRP A 204 24.95 -24.64 -14.13
C TRP A 204 24.62 -25.68 -13.08
N ASP A 205 24.69 -25.32 -11.80
CA ASP A 205 24.35 -26.20 -10.68
C ASP A 205 22.85 -26.54 -10.60
N ARG A 206 22.05 -25.87 -11.40
CA ARG A 206 20.57 -26.06 -11.53
C ARG A 206 20.17 -26.74 -12.84
N VAL A 207 21.15 -27.21 -13.61
CA VAL A 207 20.92 -27.89 -14.89
C VAL A 207 21.29 -29.37 -14.74
N ASP A 208 20.30 -30.23 -14.86
CA ASP A 208 20.47 -31.67 -14.97
C ASP A 208 20.59 -32.05 -16.45
N LEU A 209 21.71 -32.71 -16.86
CA LEU A 209 22.06 -33.06 -18.24
C LEU A 209 21.86 -34.55 -18.47
#